data_a9429668a0d9214359d792f4fd0a8dc1
#
_entry.id   a9429668a0d9214359d792f4fd0a8dc1
#
_cell.length_a   1.000
_cell.length_b   1.000
_cell.length_c   1.000
_cell.angle_alpha   90.00
_cell.angle_beta   90.00
_cell.angle_gamma   90.00
#
_symmetry.space_group_name_H-M   'P 1'
#
loop_
_entity.id
_entity.type
_entity.pdbx_description
1 polymer ?
#
loop_
_entity_poly.entity_id
_entity_poly.type
_entity_poly.pdbx_seq_one_letter_code
_entity_poly.pdbx_strand_id
1 'polypeptide(L)'
;VGKMLKLPLTDREIPVIADEYVDKEFGTGCVKITPAHDPNDFEVGKRHNLEEICIMNDDATISVPGKYQGMDRYEARKAMVEDLKEMGLLVKVVPHSHNVGTHDRCGTTVEPMVKPQWFVKMEEMAKPAVEALKSGRLKFVPESFGKTYLHWLEGIRDWCISRQLWWGHRIPAYYCDDCGEMTVAKNAPAVCPKCGGTHLHQDEDTLDTWFSSALWPFSTLGWPKDTPEYEYFYPTDVLVTGYDIIFFWVIRMVFSGLEQTGKEPFHTVLIHGLVRDSQGRKMSKSLGNGIDPLEVIDKYGADALRMTLMTGNAPGNDMRFYWERVEASRNFANKVWNASRFIMMNIEKAPVTDVKLSGLQMADRWILSKVNTLAKDVTENMDKYELGIALQKVYDFIWEEFCDWYIEMVKPRLWSEEDTTKAAALWTLKTVLIQSLKLLHPYMPFITEEIFCNLQDEEPSIMISSWPVYKDEWNFAEEEKAVETIKDAVRAIRGVRTSMNVPPSKKAKVYVVSEDPEVLSIFEHSRVFFATLGYASDVILQKDKSGIADDAVSAVTAKATIYMPFAE
;
A
#
# COMPACT_ATOMS: atom_id res chain seq x y z
N VAL A 1 -34.19 -45.25 -11.31
CA VAL A 1 -34.81 -43.91 -11.21
C VAL A 1 -36.31 -44.10 -11.11
N GLY A 2 -36.96 -43.28 -10.27
CA GLY A 2 -38.42 -43.32 -10.06
C GLY A 2 -38.92 -44.35 -9.04
N LYS A 3 -38.03 -45.17 -8.50
CA LYS A 3 -38.37 -46.06 -7.39
C LYS A 3 -38.15 -45.38 -6.05
N MET A 4 -38.90 -45.80 -5.04
CA MET A 4 -38.75 -45.35 -3.66
C MET A 4 -38.00 -46.39 -2.82
N LEU A 5 -37.15 -45.92 -1.92
CA LEU A 5 -36.41 -46.76 -0.98
C LEU A 5 -36.78 -46.35 0.46
N LYS A 6 -36.96 -47.35 1.31
CA LYS A 6 -37.16 -47.12 2.74
C LYS A 6 -35.83 -46.72 3.38
N LEU A 7 -35.80 -45.55 4.03
CA LEU A 7 -34.60 -45.09 4.76
C LEU A 7 -34.53 -45.78 6.12
N PRO A 8 -33.45 -46.56 6.41
CA PRO A 8 -33.30 -47.23 7.70
C PRO A 8 -33.33 -46.23 8.86
N LEU A 9 -33.81 -46.71 10.02
CA LEU A 9 -33.96 -45.93 11.26
C LEU A 9 -34.97 -44.79 11.21
N THR A 10 -35.75 -44.71 10.13
CA THR A 10 -36.82 -43.74 9.93
C THR A 10 -38.06 -44.39 9.36
N ASP A 11 -39.18 -43.66 9.37
CA ASP A 11 -40.41 -44.06 8.70
C ASP A 11 -40.55 -43.46 7.30
N ARG A 12 -39.47 -42.88 6.76
CA ARG A 12 -39.50 -42.19 5.47
C ARG A 12 -39.06 -43.06 4.31
N GLU A 13 -39.64 -42.77 3.16
CA GLU A 13 -39.18 -43.26 1.87
C GLU A 13 -38.49 -42.15 1.10
N ILE A 14 -37.42 -42.49 0.41
CA ILE A 14 -36.59 -41.55 -0.38
C ILE A 14 -36.57 -41.99 -1.85
N PRO A 15 -36.63 -41.03 -2.81
CA PRO A 15 -36.63 -41.37 -4.23
C PRO A 15 -35.24 -41.74 -4.74
N VAL A 16 -35.19 -42.62 -5.74
CA VAL A 16 -34.00 -42.89 -6.52
C VAL A 16 -33.94 -41.90 -7.68
N ILE A 17 -32.92 -41.07 -7.72
CA ILE A 17 -32.67 -40.06 -8.76
C ILE A 17 -31.37 -40.35 -9.51
N ALA A 18 -31.18 -39.74 -10.67
CA ALA A 18 -29.92 -39.75 -11.40
C ALA A 18 -29.40 -38.33 -11.50
N ASP A 19 -28.13 -38.11 -11.15
CA ASP A 19 -27.48 -36.82 -11.20
C ASP A 19 -26.00 -37.01 -11.55
N GLU A 20 -25.44 -36.07 -12.33
CA GLU A 20 -24.04 -36.10 -12.76
C GLU A 20 -23.04 -35.91 -11.61
N TYR A 21 -23.50 -35.43 -10.46
CA TYR A 21 -22.71 -35.32 -9.23
C TYR A 21 -22.18 -36.69 -8.74
N VAL A 22 -22.86 -37.78 -9.05
CA VAL A 22 -22.52 -39.12 -8.58
C VAL A 22 -21.38 -39.72 -9.40
N ASP A 23 -20.29 -40.07 -8.77
CA ASP A 23 -19.20 -40.82 -9.37
C ASP A 23 -19.50 -42.33 -9.30
N LYS A 24 -19.73 -42.92 -10.45
CA LYS A 24 -20.07 -44.34 -10.59
C LYS A 24 -18.94 -45.29 -10.18
N GLU A 25 -17.70 -44.81 -10.29
CA GLU A 25 -16.50 -45.61 -9.99
C GLU A 25 -16.11 -45.54 -8.50
N PHE A 26 -16.70 -44.62 -7.75
CA PHE A 26 -16.40 -44.46 -6.33
C PHE A 26 -17.37 -45.26 -5.45
N GLY A 27 -16.82 -46.10 -4.57
CA GLY A 27 -17.59 -46.91 -3.62
C GLY A 27 -18.58 -47.85 -4.31
N THR A 28 -19.85 -47.70 -3.98
CA THR A 28 -20.95 -48.50 -4.59
C THR A 28 -21.52 -47.85 -5.85
N GLY A 29 -21.05 -46.64 -6.21
CA GLY A 29 -21.65 -45.85 -7.29
C GLY A 29 -23.00 -45.21 -6.93
N CYS A 30 -23.39 -45.28 -5.67
CA CYS A 30 -24.65 -44.71 -5.14
C CYS A 30 -24.31 -43.76 -3.98
N VAL A 31 -24.97 -42.60 -3.94
CA VAL A 31 -24.77 -41.58 -2.89
C VAL A 31 -26.12 -41.30 -2.23
N LYS A 32 -26.12 -41.27 -0.90
CA LYS A 32 -27.26 -40.75 -0.13
C LYS A 32 -27.18 -39.24 -0.10
N ILE A 33 -28.22 -38.57 -0.56
CA ILE A 33 -28.29 -37.11 -0.64
C ILE A 33 -29.08 -36.56 0.55
N THR A 34 -28.48 -35.59 1.26
CA THR A 34 -29.11 -34.92 2.41
C THR A 34 -29.06 -33.41 2.17
N PRO A 35 -30.07 -32.83 1.49
CA PRO A 35 -30.03 -31.44 1.03
C PRO A 35 -29.82 -30.39 2.13
N ALA A 36 -30.34 -30.66 3.34
CA ALA A 36 -30.26 -29.71 4.45
C ALA A 36 -28.91 -29.69 5.17
N HIS A 37 -28.01 -30.67 4.95
CA HIS A 37 -26.77 -30.84 5.75
C HIS A 37 -25.49 -31.00 4.93
N ASP A 38 -25.54 -30.75 3.64
CA ASP A 38 -24.36 -30.73 2.78
C ASP A 38 -24.53 -29.75 1.62
N PRO A 39 -23.54 -28.86 1.35
CA PRO A 39 -23.67 -27.86 0.29
C PRO A 39 -23.86 -28.46 -1.12
N ASN A 40 -23.18 -29.57 -1.42
CA ASN A 40 -23.30 -30.23 -2.71
C ASN A 40 -24.65 -30.94 -2.83
N ASP A 41 -25.07 -31.60 -1.76
CA ASP A 41 -26.40 -32.25 -1.70
C ASP A 41 -27.53 -31.23 -1.82
N PHE A 42 -27.33 -30.02 -1.29
CA PHE A 42 -28.28 -28.91 -1.44
C PHE A 42 -28.48 -28.51 -2.91
N GLU A 43 -27.42 -28.44 -3.69
CA GLU A 43 -27.49 -28.12 -5.12
C GLU A 43 -28.17 -29.27 -5.91
N VAL A 44 -27.88 -30.51 -5.57
CA VAL A 44 -28.61 -31.68 -6.12
C VAL A 44 -30.09 -31.61 -5.75
N GLY A 45 -30.40 -31.27 -4.51
CA GLY A 45 -31.75 -31.08 -4.02
C GLY A 45 -32.54 -30.05 -4.81
N LYS A 46 -31.92 -28.93 -5.16
CA LYS A 46 -32.52 -27.89 -6.02
C LYS A 46 -32.83 -28.42 -7.42
N ARG A 47 -31.90 -29.13 -8.05
CA ARG A 47 -32.08 -29.68 -9.39
C ARG A 47 -33.24 -30.69 -9.49
N HIS A 48 -33.44 -31.44 -8.42
CA HIS A 48 -34.46 -32.51 -8.38
C HIS A 48 -35.67 -32.18 -7.49
N ASN A 49 -35.73 -30.95 -6.97
CA ASN A 49 -36.80 -30.49 -6.07
C ASN A 49 -37.02 -31.44 -4.87
N LEU A 50 -35.92 -31.83 -4.24
CA LEU A 50 -35.91 -32.68 -3.06
C LEU A 50 -36.27 -31.87 -1.80
N GLU A 51 -36.90 -32.55 -0.84
CA GLU A 51 -37.23 -31.97 0.45
C GLU A 51 -35.98 -31.67 1.28
N GLU A 52 -35.93 -30.50 1.92
CA GLU A 52 -34.87 -30.09 2.81
C GLU A 52 -35.25 -30.38 4.26
N ILE A 53 -34.78 -31.51 4.78
CA ILE A 53 -35.11 -31.96 6.13
C ILE A 53 -33.92 -31.69 7.07
N CYS A 54 -34.04 -30.69 7.92
CA CYS A 54 -33.05 -30.40 8.95
C CYS A 54 -33.30 -31.30 10.17
N ILE A 55 -32.27 -32.01 10.61
CA ILE A 55 -32.35 -32.98 11.70
C ILE A 55 -31.70 -32.55 12.99
N MET A 56 -31.08 -31.36 13.03
CA MET A 56 -30.34 -30.87 14.20
C MET A 56 -30.86 -29.51 14.68
N ASN A 57 -30.79 -29.31 15.97
CA ASN A 57 -30.91 -28.01 16.60
C ASN A 57 -29.61 -27.21 16.44
N ASP A 58 -29.61 -25.92 16.84
CA ASP A 58 -28.47 -25.03 16.75
C ASP A 58 -27.28 -25.47 17.59
N ASP A 59 -27.51 -26.22 18.65
CA ASP A 59 -26.50 -26.82 19.52
C ASP A 59 -25.99 -28.19 19.03
N ALA A 60 -26.41 -28.61 17.82
CA ALA A 60 -26.09 -29.89 17.20
C ALA A 60 -26.67 -31.13 17.95
N THR A 61 -27.71 -30.93 18.72
CA THR A 61 -28.54 -32.05 19.20
C THR A 61 -29.56 -32.43 18.16
N ILE A 62 -29.98 -33.70 18.15
CA ILE A 62 -30.96 -34.20 17.19
C ILE A 62 -32.34 -33.59 17.49
N SER A 63 -32.95 -32.98 16.48
CA SER A 63 -34.24 -32.29 16.59
C SER A 63 -35.44 -33.12 16.15
N VAL A 64 -35.24 -34.16 15.30
CA VAL A 64 -36.34 -34.98 14.80
C VAL A 64 -36.93 -35.88 15.89
N PRO A 65 -38.24 -35.99 15.96
CA PRO A 65 -38.88 -36.88 16.93
C PRO A 65 -38.44 -38.33 16.75
N GLY A 66 -38.27 -39.03 17.85
CA GLY A 66 -37.91 -40.43 17.87
C GLY A 66 -36.88 -40.79 18.93
N LYS A 67 -36.29 -41.98 18.81
CA LYS A 67 -35.30 -42.52 19.76
C LYS A 67 -34.08 -41.61 20.00
N TYR A 68 -33.63 -40.90 18.97
CA TYR A 68 -32.39 -40.10 19.02
C TYR A 68 -32.63 -38.64 19.38
N GLN A 69 -33.88 -38.19 19.51
CA GLN A 69 -34.21 -36.80 19.82
C GLN A 69 -33.52 -36.32 21.10
N GLY A 70 -32.87 -35.17 21.03
CA GLY A 70 -32.13 -34.58 22.15
C GLY A 70 -30.74 -35.15 22.38
N MET A 71 -30.32 -36.18 21.67
CA MET A 71 -28.97 -36.72 21.75
C MET A 71 -27.97 -35.77 21.06
N ASP A 72 -26.77 -35.64 21.63
CA ASP A 72 -25.64 -35.05 20.96
C ASP A 72 -25.33 -35.79 19.64
N ARG A 73 -24.91 -35.06 18.61
CA ARG A 73 -24.65 -35.62 17.27
C ARG A 73 -23.69 -36.82 17.28
N TYR A 74 -22.68 -36.85 18.13
CA TYR A 74 -21.72 -37.94 18.20
C TYR A 74 -22.28 -39.14 18.95
N GLU A 75 -23.07 -38.93 20.00
CA GLU A 75 -23.77 -39.97 20.72
C GLU A 75 -24.86 -40.61 19.83
N ALA A 76 -25.61 -39.77 19.09
CA ALA A 76 -26.60 -40.26 18.14
C ALA A 76 -25.94 -41.11 17.06
N ARG A 77 -24.77 -40.72 16.52
CA ARG A 77 -24.04 -41.50 15.53
C ARG A 77 -23.71 -42.90 16.07
N LYS A 78 -23.17 -42.98 17.28
CA LYS A 78 -22.86 -44.30 17.91
C LYS A 78 -24.10 -45.15 18.05
N ALA A 79 -25.18 -44.56 18.57
CA ALA A 79 -26.45 -45.28 18.76
C ALA A 79 -27.05 -45.78 17.43
N MET A 80 -26.97 -44.95 16.38
CA MET A 80 -27.47 -45.35 15.04
C MET A 80 -26.63 -46.49 14.45
N VAL A 81 -25.31 -46.46 14.61
CA VAL A 81 -24.43 -47.54 14.13
C VAL A 81 -24.75 -48.86 14.84
N GLU A 82 -24.94 -48.84 16.16
CA GLU A 82 -25.33 -50.04 16.91
C GLU A 82 -26.73 -50.56 16.50
N ASP A 83 -27.69 -49.67 16.31
CA ASP A 83 -29.03 -50.06 15.87
C ASP A 83 -29.01 -50.66 14.45
N LEU A 84 -28.21 -50.12 13.53
CA LEU A 84 -28.01 -50.70 12.19
C LEU A 84 -27.37 -52.07 12.26
N LYS A 85 -26.45 -52.29 13.21
CA LYS A 85 -25.82 -53.59 13.46
C LYS A 85 -26.85 -54.60 13.96
N GLU A 86 -27.67 -54.24 14.94
CA GLU A 86 -28.73 -55.07 15.46
C GLU A 86 -29.80 -55.45 14.40
N MET A 87 -30.08 -54.51 13.49
CA MET A 87 -30.98 -54.76 12.37
C MET A 87 -30.36 -55.61 11.25
N GLY A 88 -29.10 -55.96 11.34
CA GLY A 88 -28.35 -56.69 10.30
C GLY A 88 -28.10 -55.89 9.03
N LEU A 89 -28.18 -54.56 9.09
CA LEU A 89 -27.98 -53.66 7.95
C LEU A 89 -26.57 -53.10 7.86
N LEU A 90 -25.78 -53.22 8.94
CA LEU A 90 -24.39 -52.76 8.95
C LEU A 90 -23.47 -53.77 8.27
N VAL A 91 -22.89 -53.40 7.13
CA VAL A 91 -21.98 -54.26 6.37
C VAL A 91 -20.58 -54.19 6.93
N LYS A 92 -20.00 -52.98 7.06
CA LYS A 92 -18.68 -52.74 7.61
C LYS A 92 -18.49 -51.28 8.03
N VAL A 93 -17.55 -51.05 8.93
CA VAL A 93 -17.07 -49.72 9.28
C VAL A 93 -15.63 -49.62 8.79
N VAL A 94 -15.34 -48.58 8.01
CA VAL A 94 -14.00 -48.35 7.42
C VAL A 94 -13.48 -47.00 7.88
N PRO A 95 -12.26 -46.91 8.39
CA PRO A 95 -11.62 -45.62 8.68
C PRO A 95 -11.54 -44.77 7.42
N HIS A 96 -11.93 -43.51 7.52
CA HIS A 96 -11.89 -42.57 6.42
C HIS A 96 -11.32 -41.23 6.89
N SER A 97 -10.33 -40.71 6.14
CA SER A 97 -9.72 -39.41 6.40
C SER A 97 -10.24 -38.39 5.40
N HIS A 98 -10.76 -37.28 5.89
CA HIS A 98 -11.23 -36.16 5.06
C HIS A 98 -11.07 -34.85 5.82
N ASN A 99 -11.15 -33.75 5.09
CA ASN A 99 -11.12 -32.42 5.68
C ASN A 99 -12.46 -32.07 6.33
N VAL A 100 -12.41 -31.62 7.57
CA VAL A 100 -13.58 -31.19 8.34
C VAL A 100 -13.45 -29.72 8.67
N GLY A 101 -14.47 -28.92 8.37
CA GLY A 101 -14.51 -27.51 8.73
C GLY A 101 -14.60 -27.32 10.24
N THR A 102 -13.80 -26.42 10.76
CA THR A 102 -13.81 -26.04 12.18
C THR A 102 -13.97 -24.53 12.32
N HIS A 103 -14.54 -24.10 13.46
CA HIS A 103 -14.69 -22.70 13.77
C HIS A 103 -13.35 -22.08 14.18
N ASP A 104 -13.00 -20.93 13.60
CA ASP A 104 -11.68 -20.28 13.74
C ASP A 104 -11.26 -19.98 15.18
N ARG A 105 -12.22 -19.65 16.04
CA ARG A 105 -11.91 -19.23 17.43
C ARG A 105 -11.90 -20.38 18.43
N CYS A 106 -12.78 -21.33 18.27
CA CYS A 106 -12.95 -22.39 19.27
C CYS A 106 -12.54 -23.79 18.78
N GLY A 107 -12.25 -23.93 17.49
CA GLY A 107 -11.87 -25.22 16.90
C GLY A 107 -12.98 -26.29 16.86
N THR A 108 -14.20 -25.92 17.24
CA THR A 108 -15.35 -26.84 17.21
C THR A 108 -15.70 -27.18 15.77
N THR A 109 -16.00 -28.44 15.50
CA THR A 109 -16.46 -28.90 14.20
C THR A 109 -17.78 -28.24 13.81
N VAL A 110 -17.80 -27.66 12.61
CA VAL A 110 -18.99 -27.04 12.03
C VAL A 110 -19.86 -28.08 11.36
N GLU A 111 -21.17 -28.05 11.66
CA GLU A 111 -22.18 -28.87 10.97
C GLU A 111 -22.94 -27.99 9.98
N PRO A 112 -22.88 -28.28 8.66
CA PRO A 112 -23.68 -27.57 7.67
C PRO A 112 -25.18 -27.72 7.94
N MET A 113 -25.92 -26.63 7.90
CA MET A 113 -27.37 -26.60 8.11
C MET A 113 -27.98 -25.53 7.20
N VAL A 114 -29.12 -25.86 6.60
CA VAL A 114 -29.91 -24.89 5.84
C VAL A 114 -30.74 -24.04 6.80
N LYS A 115 -30.59 -22.73 6.69
CA LYS A 115 -31.36 -21.76 7.46
C LYS A 115 -31.76 -20.56 6.59
N PRO A 116 -32.87 -19.88 6.91
CA PRO A 116 -33.19 -18.60 6.28
C PRO A 116 -32.12 -17.59 6.54
N GLN A 117 -31.66 -16.93 5.49
CA GLN A 117 -30.66 -15.87 5.54
C GLN A 117 -31.08 -14.74 4.61
N TRP A 118 -30.60 -13.54 4.88
CA TRP A 118 -30.78 -12.41 3.98
C TRP A 118 -29.69 -12.41 2.90
N PHE A 119 -30.12 -12.27 1.64
CA PHE A 119 -29.22 -12.21 0.48
C PHE A 119 -29.48 -10.98 -0.36
N VAL A 120 -28.42 -10.45 -0.93
CA VAL A 120 -28.49 -9.48 -2.02
C VAL A 120 -28.32 -10.24 -3.34
N LYS A 121 -29.24 -10.05 -4.27
CA LYS A 121 -29.13 -10.59 -5.64
C LYS A 121 -28.06 -9.81 -6.39
N MET A 122 -26.97 -10.47 -6.76
CA MET A 122 -25.78 -9.82 -7.28
C MET A 122 -25.71 -9.74 -8.80
N GLU A 123 -26.41 -10.60 -9.53
CA GLU A 123 -26.28 -10.69 -10.99
C GLU A 123 -26.48 -9.33 -11.68
N GLU A 124 -27.58 -8.65 -11.39
CA GLU A 124 -27.89 -7.35 -11.99
C GLU A 124 -27.00 -6.22 -11.43
N MET A 125 -26.63 -6.29 -10.16
CA MET A 125 -25.76 -5.28 -9.54
C MET A 125 -24.31 -5.36 -10.03
N ALA A 126 -23.85 -6.54 -10.43
CA ALA A 126 -22.50 -6.74 -10.95
C ALA A 126 -22.30 -6.14 -12.34
N LYS A 127 -23.32 -6.10 -13.18
CA LYS A 127 -23.21 -5.61 -14.56
C LYS A 127 -22.68 -4.18 -14.68
N PRO A 128 -23.24 -3.18 -13.98
CA PRO A 128 -22.70 -1.83 -14.01
C PRO A 128 -21.26 -1.74 -13.46
N ALA A 129 -20.92 -2.56 -12.46
CA ALA A 129 -19.58 -2.62 -11.90
C ALA A 129 -18.55 -3.15 -12.90
N VAL A 130 -18.90 -4.16 -13.69
CA VAL A 130 -18.08 -4.67 -14.80
C VAL A 130 -17.88 -3.59 -15.86
N GLU A 131 -18.96 -2.93 -16.25
CA GLU A 131 -18.93 -1.87 -17.26
C GLU A 131 -18.08 -0.66 -16.82
N ALA A 132 -18.10 -0.32 -15.56
CA ALA A 132 -17.27 0.76 -15.01
C ALA A 132 -15.78 0.54 -15.30
N LEU A 133 -15.28 -0.69 -15.14
CA LEU A 133 -13.88 -1.03 -15.46
C LEU A 133 -13.64 -1.09 -16.97
N LYS A 134 -14.50 -1.76 -17.71
CA LYS A 134 -14.34 -1.93 -19.17
C LYS A 134 -14.38 -0.62 -19.93
N SER A 135 -15.18 0.34 -19.48
CA SER A 135 -15.27 1.69 -20.07
C SER A 135 -14.12 2.61 -19.67
N GLY A 136 -13.31 2.25 -18.68
CA GLY A 136 -12.23 3.09 -18.16
C GLY A 136 -12.65 4.15 -17.16
N ARG A 137 -13.92 4.17 -16.74
CA ARG A 137 -14.38 5.06 -15.66
C ARG A 137 -13.79 4.68 -14.31
N LEU A 138 -13.51 3.40 -14.11
CA LEU A 138 -12.79 2.85 -12.97
C LEU A 138 -11.49 2.24 -13.44
N LYS A 139 -10.39 2.58 -12.78
CA LYS A 139 -9.04 2.07 -13.11
C LYS A 139 -8.36 1.51 -11.87
N PHE A 140 -7.55 0.47 -12.09
CA PHE A 140 -6.67 -0.10 -11.05
C PHE A 140 -5.21 0.24 -11.33
N VAL A 141 -4.48 0.54 -10.27
CA VAL A 141 -3.02 0.67 -10.28
C VAL A 141 -2.46 -0.30 -9.22
N PRO A 142 -1.71 -1.34 -9.57
CA PRO A 142 -1.38 -1.79 -10.94
C PRO A 142 -2.62 -2.27 -11.73
N GLU A 143 -2.57 -2.12 -13.03
CA GLU A 143 -3.67 -2.50 -13.95
C GLU A 143 -4.04 -3.99 -13.86
N SER A 144 -3.08 -4.85 -13.52
CA SER A 144 -3.29 -6.30 -13.36
C SER A 144 -4.39 -6.67 -12.35
N PHE A 145 -4.63 -5.85 -11.34
CA PHE A 145 -5.71 -6.08 -10.36
C PHE A 145 -7.11 -5.84 -10.91
N GLY A 146 -7.23 -5.17 -12.05
CA GLY A 146 -8.48 -5.11 -12.80
C GLY A 146 -8.96 -6.47 -13.26
N LYS A 147 -8.04 -7.39 -13.59
CA LYS A 147 -8.38 -8.78 -13.92
C LYS A 147 -8.93 -9.53 -12.71
N THR A 148 -8.37 -9.33 -11.55
CA THR A 148 -8.86 -9.90 -10.28
C THR A 148 -10.27 -9.39 -9.97
N TYR A 149 -10.48 -8.09 -10.10
CA TYR A 149 -11.77 -7.45 -9.94
C TYR A 149 -12.84 -8.05 -10.88
N LEU A 150 -12.54 -8.18 -12.18
CA LEU A 150 -13.44 -8.79 -13.16
C LEU A 150 -13.71 -10.26 -12.87
N HIS A 151 -12.70 -11.02 -12.50
CA HIS A 151 -12.84 -12.44 -12.16
C HIS A 151 -13.86 -12.66 -11.03
N TRP A 152 -13.79 -11.84 -9.98
CA TRP A 152 -14.75 -11.91 -8.88
C TRP A 152 -16.17 -11.51 -9.30
N LEU A 153 -16.30 -10.48 -10.13
CA LEU A 153 -17.61 -10.01 -10.60
C LEU A 153 -18.29 -10.95 -11.59
N GLU A 154 -17.53 -11.52 -12.52
CA GLU A 154 -18.06 -12.45 -13.52
C GLU A 154 -18.52 -13.77 -12.91
N GLY A 155 -17.89 -14.20 -11.83
CA GLY A 155 -18.29 -15.40 -11.07
C GLY A 155 -19.10 -15.11 -9.81
N ILE A 156 -19.65 -13.92 -9.66
CA ILE A 156 -20.29 -13.50 -8.42
C ILE A 156 -21.56 -14.29 -8.11
N ARG A 157 -21.69 -14.69 -6.85
CA ARG A 157 -22.89 -15.32 -6.31
C ARG A 157 -23.65 -14.32 -5.44
N ASP A 158 -24.90 -14.62 -5.15
CA ASP A 158 -25.70 -13.83 -4.22
C ASP A 158 -24.99 -13.70 -2.88
N TRP A 159 -24.99 -12.50 -2.34
CA TRP A 159 -24.26 -12.16 -1.12
C TRP A 159 -25.14 -12.32 0.10
N CYS A 160 -24.79 -13.26 0.99
CA CYS A 160 -25.41 -13.39 2.29
C CYS A 160 -24.96 -12.24 3.19
N ILE A 161 -25.94 -11.41 3.61
CA ILE A 161 -25.68 -10.20 4.40
C ILE A 161 -26.06 -10.33 5.87
N SER A 162 -26.72 -11.41 6.26
CA SER A 162 -27.10 -11.65 7.66
C SER A 162 -26.02 -12.39 8.43
N ARG A 163 -25.81 -12.00 9.68
CA ARG A 163 -24.88 -12.62 10.62
C ARG A 163 -25.56 -12.84 11.95
N GLN A 164 -25.28 -13.96 12.59
CA GLN A 164 -25.78 -14.34 13.91
C GLN A 164 -24.79 -13.86 14.97
N LEU A 165 -24.65 -12.55 15.10
CA LEU A 165 -23.74 -11.89 16.05
C LEU A 165 -24.51 -11.13 17.12
N TRP A 166 -23.98 -11.12 18.32
CA TRP A 166 -24.54 -10.36 19.45
C TRP A 166 -24.45 -8.85 19.24
N TRP A 167 -23.35 -8.40 18.63
CA TRP A 167 -23.06 -6.98 18.40
C TRP A 167 -22.97 -6.67 16.93
N GLY A 168 -23.71 -5.68 16.48
CA GLY A 168 -23.72 -5.23 15.10
C GLY A 168 -24.95 -4.41 14.75
N HIS A 169 -25.09 -4.04 13.48
CA HIS A 169 -26.28 -3.36 12.97
C HIS A 169 -27.39 -4.37 12.76
N ARG A 170 -28.42 -4.28 13.57
CA ARG A 170 -29.55 -5.19 13.51
C ARG A 170 -30.35 -4.99 12.23
N ILE A 171 -30.75 -6.08 11.59
CA ILE A 171 -31.53 -6.05 10.36
C ILE A 171 -32.88 -5.38 10.62
N PRO A 172 -33.28 -4.34 9.83
CA PRO A 172 -34.48 -3.56 10.07
C PRO A 172 -35.72 -4.25 9.48
N ALA A 173 -35.89 -5.52 9.78
CA ALA A 173 -37.04 -6.33 9.38
C ALA A 173 -37.86 -6.72 10.63
N TYR A 174 -39.18 -6.60 10.54
CA TYR A 174 -40.11 -6.83 11.62
C TYR A 174 -41.14 -7.85 11.20
N TYR A 175 -41.33 -8.86 12.02
CA TYR A 175 -42.24 -9.96 11.76
C TYR A 175 -43.48 -9.85 12.65
N CYS A 176 -44.67 -10.05 12.06
CA CYS A 176 -45.92 -10.10 12.80
C CYS A 176 -46.17 -11.51 13.30
N ASP A 177 -46.33 -11.67 14.61
CA ASP A 177 -46.60 -12.97 15.23
C ASP A 177 -48.02 -13.46 14.94
N ASP A 178 -48.93 -12.53 14.60
CA ASP A 178 -50.33 -12.87 14.35
C ASP A 178 -50.59 -13.38 12.92
N CYS A 179 -49.96 -12.80 11.90
CA CYS A 179 -50.20 -13.14 10.50
C CYS A 179 -48.95 -13.55 9.70
N GLY A 180 -47.76 -13.51 10.31
CA GLY A 180 -46.50 -13.87 9.65
C GLY A 180 -45.98 -12.88 8.62
N GLU A 181 -46.60 -11.72 8.48
CA GLU A 181 -46.14 -10.67 7.55
C GLU A 181 -44.80 -10.07 7.99
N MET A 182 -43.91 -9.88 7.05
CA MET A 182 -42.62 -9.21 7.28
C MET A 182 -42.64 -7.78 6.73
N THR A 183 -42.21 -6.85 7.52
CA THR A 183 -42.11 -5.43 7.14
C THR A 183 -40.68 -4.95 7.32
N VAL A 184 -40.11 -4.36 6.26
CA VAL A 184 -38.81 -3.67 6.33
C VAL A 184 -39.08 -2.18 6.53
N ALA A 185 -38.57 -1.61 7.63
CA ALA A 185 -38.81 -0.22 7.98
C ALA A 185 -37.62 0.36 8.74
N LYS A 186 -37.42 1.67 8.60
CA LYS A 186 -36.38 2.40 9.31
C LYS A 186 -36.57 2.36 10.83
N ASN A 187 -37.82 2.46 11.26
CA ASN A 187 -38.22 2.37 12.66
C ASN A 187 -39.24 1.25 12.84
N ALA A 188 -39.31 0.67 14.04
CA ALA A 188 -40.29 -0.36 14.35
C ALA A 188 -41.71 0.15 14.07
N PRO A 189 -42.52 -0.54 13.24
CA PRO A 189 -43.91 -0.19 13.06
C PRO A 189 -44.71 -0.36 14.36
N ALA A 190 -45.66 0.51 14.61
CA ALA A 190 -46.53 0.40 15.80
C ALA A 190 -47.52 -0.77 15.67
N VAL A 191 -47.97 -1.04 14.43
CA VAL A 191 -48.91 -2.10 14.12
C VAL A 191 -48.49 -2.77 12.81
N CYS A 192 -48.87 -4.03 12.63
CA CYS A 192 -48.69 -4.75 11.36
C CYS A 192 -49.47 -4.06 10.23
N PRO A 193 -48.81 -3.69 9.11
CA PRO A 193 -49.48 -3.06 7.98
C PRO A 193 -50.55 -3.92 7.33
N LYS A 194 -50.49 -5.25 7.49
CA LYS A 194 -51.42 -6.18 6.87
C LYS A 194 -52.60 -6.52 7.75
N CYS A 195 -52.40 -6.87 9.02
CA CYS A 195 -53.49 -7.36 9.90
C CYS A 195 -53.83 -6.39 11.03
N GLY A 196 -53.06 -5.31 11.22
CA GLY A 196 -53.24 -4.37 12.34
C GLY A 196 -52.82 -4.88 13.71
N GLY A 197 -52.25 -6.08 13.79
CA GLY A 197 -51.78 -6.66 15.04
C GLY A 197 -50.60 -5.87 15.65
N THR A 198 -50.47 -5.97 16.98
CA THR A 198 -49.42 -5.25 17.75
C THR A 198 -48.26 -6.16 18.16
N HIS A 199 -48.33 -7.46 17.89
CA HIS A 199 -47.30 -8.43 18.26
C HIS A 199 -46.25 -8.53 17.15
N LEU A 200 -45.29 -7.60 17.18
CA LEU A 200 -44.20 -7.52 16.21
C LEU A 200 -42.87 -7.78 16.92
N HIS A 201 -41.98 -8.51 16.26
CA HIS A 201 -40.60 -8.67 16.70
C HIS A 201 -39.63 -8.37 15.57
N GLN A 202 -38.50 -7.74 15.91
CA GLN A 202 -37.44 -7.45 14.96
C GLN A 202 -36.57 -8.68 14.72
N ASP A 203 -36.08 -8.84 13.49
CA ASP A 203 -35.07 -9.84 13.15
C ASP A 203 -33.88 -9.76 14.11
N GLU A 204 -33.45 -10.91 14.62
CA GLU A 204 -32.35 -10.99 15.60
C GLU A 204 -30.97 -10.91 14.95
N ASP A 205 -30.89 -11.17 13.64
CA ASP A 205 -29.63 -11.14 12.92
C ASP A 205 -29.13 -9.71 12.73
N THR A 206 -27.80 -9.60 12.57
CA THR A 206 -27.12 -8.36 12.25
C THR A 206 -26.62 -8.36 10.82
N LEU A 207 -26.37 -7.17 10.26
CA LEU A 207 -25.80 -7.03 8.94
C LEU A 207 -24.31 -7.38 8.94
N ASP A 208 -23.85 -7.98 7.86
CA ASP A 208 -22.43 -8.16 7.56
C ASP A 208 -21.68 -6.81 7.68
N THR A 209 -20.53 -6.81 8.32
CA THR A 209 -19.73 -5.60 8.49
C THR A 209 -19.41 -4.91 7.16
N TRP A 210 -19.25 -5.69 6.10
CA TRP A 210 -18.97 -5.16 4.77
C TRP A 210 -20.17 -4.45 4.12
N PHE A 211 -21.36 -4.66 4.64
CA PHE A 211 -22.56 -3.96 4.16
C PHE A 211 -22.49 -2.47 4.45
N SER A 212 -22.21 -2.10 5.69
CA SER A 212 -22.00 -0.70 6.05
C SER A 212 -20.67 -0.15 5.52
N SER A 213 -19.61 -0.96 5.49
CA SER A 213 -18.31 -0.57 4.92
C SER A 213 -18.40 -0.19 3.44
N ALA A 214 -19.33 -0.79 2.71
CA ALA A 214 -19.58 -0.47 1.30
C ALA A 214 -20.15 0.94 1.09
N LEU A 215 -20.72 1.53 2.12
CA LEU A 215 -21.29 2.89 2.07
C LEU A 215 -20.27 4.01 2.32
N TRP A 216 -19.05 3.65 2.73
CA TRP A 216 -17.99 4.56 3.15
C TRP A 216 -17.80 5.78 2.22
N PRO A 217 -17.66 5.63 0.89
CA PRO A 217 -17.32 6.77 0.03
C PRO A 217 -18.36 7.89 0.02
N PHE A 218 -19.60 7.60 0.34
CA PHE A 218 -20.69 8.58 0.29
C PHE A 218 -21.36 8.80 1.64
N SER A 219 -21.47 7.81 2.51
CA SER A 219 -22.11 7.97 3.81
C SER A 219 -21.33 8.89 4.75
N THR A 220 -20.00 8.88 4.67
CA THR A 220 -19.13 9.76 5.48
C THR A 220 -19.23 11.23 5.07
N LEU A 221 -19.72 11.50 3.88
CA LEU A 221 -19.92 12.86 3.35
C LEU A 221 -21.35 13.39 3.59
N GLY A 222 -22.17 12.63 4.30
CA GLY A 222 -23.51 13.02 4.69
C GLY A 222 -24.66 12.41 3.92
N TRP A 223 -24.38 11.62 2.84
CA TRP A 223 -25.42 10.89 2.12
C TRP A 223 -26.29 10.07 3.12
N PRO A 224 -27.63 10.01 2.98
CA PRO A 224 -28.44 10.40 1.81
C PRO A 224 -28.86 11.88 1.78
N LYS A 225 -28.35 12.72 2.65
CA LYS A 225 -28.63 14.17 2.60
C LYS A 225 -27.72 14.84 1.59
N ASP A 226 -28.22 15.91 0.97
CA ASP A 226 -27.42 16.77 0.13
C ASP A 226 -26.63 17.74 1.01
N THR A 227 -25.34 17.43 1.18
CA THR A 227 -24.41 18.26 1.95
C THR A 227 -23.39 18.91 1.03
N PRO A 228 -22.80 20.06 1.39
CA PRO A 228 -21.71 20.66 0.61
C PRO A 228 -20.51 19.73 0.43
N GLU A 229 -20.19 18.92 1.44
CA GLU A 229 -19.11 17.95 1.40
C GLU A 229 -19.40 16.83 0.38
N TYR A 230 -20.63 16.32 0.36
CA TYR A 230 -21.04 15.30 -0.60
C TYR A 230 -21.01 15.84 -2.03
N GLU A 231 -21.51 17.03 -2.27
CA GLU A 231 -21.49 17.67 -3.59
C GLU A 231 -20.05 17.91 -4.10
N TYR A 232 -19.14 18.30 -3.21
CA TYR A 232 -17.76 18.63 -3.57
C TYR A 232 -16.86 17.41 -3.72
N PHE A 233 -16.91 16.48 -2.77
CA PHE A 233 -15.93 15.37 -2.69
C PHE A 233 -16.38 14.08 -3.37
N TYR A 234 -17.67 13.89 -3.60
CA TYR A 234 -18.17 12.65 -4.22
C TYR A 234 -18.52 12.86 -5.71
N PRO A 235 -18.10 11.97 -6.65
CA PRO A 235 -17.18 10.84 -6.45
C PRO A 235 -15.76 11.26 -6.05
N THR A 236 -15.05 10.41 -5.35
CA THR A 236 -13.66 10.65 -4.97
C THR A 236 -12.70 10.31 -6.12
N ASP A 237 -11.45 10.77 -6.02
CA ASP A 237 -10.47 10.54 -7.09
C ASP A 237 -9.74 9.21 -6.95
N VAL A 238 -9.21 8.93 -5.75
CA VAL A 238 -8.38 7.76 -5.50
C VAL A 238 -8.82 7.05 -4.23
N LEU A 239 -9.05 5.74 -4.33
CA LEU A 239 -9.16 4.84 -3.18
C LEU A 239 -7.85 4.07 -3.04
N VAL A 240 -7.28 4.07 -1.83
CA VAL A 240 -6.05 3.32 -1.52
C VAL A 240 -6.40 2.16 -0.61
N THR A 241 -6.04 0.94 -1.00
CA THR A 241 -6.31 -0.27 -0.21
C THR A 241 -5.34 -1.40 -0.56
N GLY A 242 -5.28 -2.41 0.32
CA GLY A 242 -4.56 -3.65 0.04
C GLY A 242 -5.28 -4.54 -0.97
N TYR A 243 -4.54 -5.41 -1.61
CA TYR A 243 -5.09 -6.35 -2.60
C TYR A 243 -6.00 -7.41 -1.98
N ASP A 244 -5.87 -7.67 -0.69
CA ASP A 244 -6.57 -8.74 0.02
C ASP A 244 -8.07 -8.45 0.24
N ILE A 245 -8.49 -7.19 0.11
CA ILE A 245 -9.89 -6.79 0.29
C ILE A 245 -10.53 -6.20 -0.96
N ILE A 246 -10.03 -6.52 -2.14
CA ILE A 246 -10.66 -6.11 -3.40
C ILE A 246 -12.09 -6.65 -3.48
N PHE A 247 -12.29 -7.93 -3.20
CA PHE A 247 -13.62 -8.55 -3.19
C PHE A 247 -14.51 -8.01 -2.08
N PHE A 248 -14.01 -7.99 -0.85
CA PHE A 248 -14.82 -7.66 0.31
C PHE A 248 -15.19 -6.18 0.40
N TRP A 249 -14.32 -5.30 -0.06
CA TRP A 249 -14.53 -3.86 0.10
C TRP A 249 -14.65 -3.10 -1.21
N VAL A 250 -13.67 -3.20 -2.11
CA VAL A 250 -13.64 -2.41 -3.35
C VAL A 250 -14.87 -2.70 -4.22
N ILE A 251 -15.11 -3.98 -4.53
CA ILE A 251 -16.25 -4.40 -5.36
C ILE A 251 -17.56 -3.97 -4.71
N ARG A 252 -17.69 -4.14 -3.40
CA ARG A 252 -18.90 -3.78 -2.67
C ARG A 252 -19.14 -2.28 -2.62
N MET A 253 -18.09 -1.46 -2.48
CA MET A 253 -18.21 -0.02 -2.61
C MET A 253 -18.65 0.39 -4.02
N VAL A 254 -18.10 -0.23 -5.05
CA VAL A 254 -18.42 0.10 -6.45
C VAL A 254 -19.88 -0.19 -6.76
N PHE A 255 -20.37 -1.41 -6.51
CA PHE A 255 -21.77 -1.71 -6.83
C PHE A 255 -22.75 -0.96 -5.92
N SER A 256 -22.41 -0.74 -4.65
CA SER A 256 -23.23 0.08 -3.74
C SER A 256 -23.31 1.54 -4.19
N GLY A 257 -22.18 2.11 -4.57
CA GLY A 257 -22.13 3.49 -5.10
C GLY A 257 -22.96 3.65 -6.36
N LEU A 258 -22.84 2.73 -7.31
CA LEU A 258 -23.62 2.72 -8.55
C LEU A 258 -25.11 2.58 -8.27
N GLU A 259 -25.50 1.66 -7.38
CA GLU A 259 -26.92 1.43 -7.04
C GLU A 259 -27.53 2.61 -6.28
N GLN A 260 -26.83 3.16 -5.28
CA GLN A 260 -27.37 4.18 -4.39
C GLN A 260 -27.25 5.60 -4.96
N THR A 261 -26.22 5.89 -5.75
CA THR A 261 -25.92 7.24 -6.23
C THR A 261 -25.91 7.38 -7.75
N GLY A 262 -25.90 6.28 -8.48
CA GLY A 262 -25.79 6.24 -9.94
C GLY A 262 -24.39 6.54 -10.48
N LYS A 263 -23.40 6.67 -9.61
CA LYS A 263 -22.00 7.02 -9.97
C LYS A 263 -21.01 6.06 -9.35
N GLU A 264 -19.91 5.80 -10.06
CA GLU A 264 -18.75 5.13 -9.49
C GLU A 264 -18.25 5.94 -8.29
N PRO A 265 -17.98 5.30 -7.12
CA PRO A 265 -17.62 6.04 -5.92
C PRO A 265 -16.22 6.66 -5.97
N PHE A 266 -15.35 6.16 -6.83
CA PHE A 266 -13.99 6.64 -7.07
C PHE A 266 -13.54 6.29 -8.49
N HIS A 267 -12.57 7.06 -8.99
CA HIS A 267 -12.03 6.87 -10.34
C HIS A 267 -10.90 5.83 -10.37
N THR A 268 -9.96 5.93 -9.44
CA THR A 268 -8.74 5.11 -9.41
C THR A 268 -8.66 4.33 -8.11
N VAL A 269 -8.33 3.04 -8.21
CA VAL A 269 -8.02 2.18 -7.07
C VAL A 269 -6.52 1.92 -7.05
N LEU A 270 -5.83 2.52 -6.10
CA LEU A 270 -4.40 2.29 -5.89
C LEU A 270 -4.24 1.14 -4.90
N ILE A 271 -3.68 0.04 -5.39
CA ILE A 271 -3.49 -1.17 -4.60
C ILE A 271 -2.09 -1.18 -4.01
N HIS A 272 -1.99 -1.33 -2.71
CA HIS A 272 -0.72 -1.57 -2.02
C HIS A 272 -0.60 -3.04 -1.59
N GLY A 273 0.64 -3.48 -1.36
CA GLY A 273 0.93 -4.77 -0.78
C GLY A 273 0.75 -4.77 0.75
N LEU A 274 0.97 -5.92 1.35
CA LEU A 274 0.94 -6.09 2.80
C LEU A 274 2.34 -5.93 3.39
N VAL A 275 2.40 -5.39 4.60
CA VAL A 275 3.64 -5.34 5.38
C VAL A 275 3.78 -6.68 6.11
N ARG A 276 4.90 -7.37 5.86
CA ARG A 276 5.23 -8.67 6.45
C ARG A 276 6.38 -8.53 7.44
N ASP A 277 6.54 -9.53 8.30
CA ASP A 277 7.68 -9.57 9.20
C ASP A 277 9.02 -9.76 8.44
N SER A 278 10.14 -9.72 9.13
CA SER A 278 11.47 -9.85 8.54
C SER A 278 11.71 -11.21 7.84
N GLN A 279 10.92 -12.22 8.16
CA GLN A 279 10.95 -13.54 7.55
C GLN A 279 9.96 -13.70 6.39
N GLY A 280 9.21 -12.66 6.08
CA GLY A 280 8.20 -12.65 5.01
C GLY A 280 6.86 -13.26 5.39
N ARG A 281 6.60 -13.48 6.69
CA ARG A 281 5.33 -14.02 7.17
C ARG A 281 4.30 -12.91 7.35
N LYS A 282 3.04 -13.23 7.09
CA LYS A 282 1.93 -12.31 7.39
C LYS A 282 1.88 -12.05 8.90
N MET A 283 1.78 -10.78 9.28
CA MET A 283 1.61 -10.41 10.69
C MET A 283 0.24 -10.83 11.19
N SER A 284 0.20 -11.53 12.31
CA SER A 284 -1.05 -11.96 12.95
C SER A 284 -0.91 -11.95 14.47
N LYS A 285 -2.05 -11.80 15.15
CA LYS A 285 -2.11 -11.86 16.62
C LYS A 285 -1.68 -13.24 17.14
N SER A 286 -2.03 -14.29 16.42
CA SER A 286 -1.69 -15.69 16.80
C SER A 286 -0.20 -15.97 16.74
N LEU A 287 0.52 -15.36 15.80
CA LEU A 287 1.99 -15.51 15.70
C LEU A 287 2.76 -14.55 16.60
N GLY A 288 2.12 -13.53 17.13
CA GLY A 288 2.77 -12.51 17.96
C GLY A 288 3.87 -11.73 17.23
N ASN A 289 3.85 -11.71 15.91
CA ASN A 289 4.84 -11.04 15.06
C ASN A 289 4.41 -9.66 14.56
N GLY A 290 3.31 -9.14 15.10
CA GLY A 290 2.83 -7.79 14.79
C GLY A 290 3.76 -6.72 15.34
N ILE A 291 3.92 -5.63 14.59
CA ILE A 291 4.70 -4.46 14.98
C ILE A 291 3.72 -3.32 15.22
N ASP A 292 3.76 -2.74 16.41
CA ASP A 292 2.94 -1.58 16.74
C ASP A 292 3.56 -0.32 16.13
N PRO A 293 2.83 0.37 15.23
CA PRO A 293 3.32 1.63 14.65
C PRO A 293 3.66 2.69 15.70
N LEU A 294 2.94 2.74 16.82
CA LEU A 294 3.21 3.70 17.89
C LEU A 294 4.56 3.45 18.56
N GLU A 295 4.94 2.19 18.76
CA GLU A 295 6.25 1.82 19.27
C GLU A 295 7.37 2.29 18.32
N VAL A 296 7.17 2.13 17.02
CA VAL A 296 8.13 2.62 16.01
C VAL A 296 8.24 4.14 16.05
N ILE A 297 7.11 4.84 16.16
CA ILE A 297 7.07 6.30 16.23
C ILE A 297 7.78 6.81 17.50
N ASP A 298 7.56 6.17 18.63
CA ASP A 298 8.22 6.54 19.90
C ASP A 298 9.74 6.41 19.81
N LYS A 299 10.23 5.39 19.12
CA LYS A 299 11.68 5.15 18.98
C LYS A 299 12.36 6.02 17.92
N TYR A 300 11.71 6.21 16.78
CA TYR A 300 12.36 6.77 15.58
C TYR A 300 11.65 7.98 14.99
N GLY A 301 10.44 8.28 15.44
CA GLY A 301 9.61 9.35 14.89
C GLY A 301 8.70 8.89 13.74
N ALA A 302 7.61 9.63 13.57
CA ALA A 302 6.61 9.33 12.54
C ALA A 302 7.16 9.46 11.12
N ASP A 303 8.00 10.46 10.86
CA ASP A 303 8.61 10.67 9.54
C ASP A 303 9.48 9.49 9.11
N ALA A 304 10.24 8.91 10.04
CA ALA A 304 11.07 7.73 9.75
C ALA A 304 10.23 6.52 9.37
N LEU A 305 9.13 6.27 10.09
CA LEU A 305 8.20 5.20 9.76
C LEU A 305 7.54 5.41 8.38
N ARG A 306 7.03 6.60 8.13
CA ARG A 306 6.40 6.96 6.86
C ARG A 306 7.34 6.76 5.67
N MET A 307 8.55 7.25 5.78
CA MET A 307 9.58 7.07 4.76
C MET A 307 9.92 5.59 4.53
N THR A 308 10.08 4.82 5.60
CA THR A 308 10.38 3.38 5.53
C THR A 308 9.29 2.62 4.76
N LEU A 309 8.03 2.92 5.02
CA LEU A 309 6.90 2.27 4.35
C LEU A 309 6.79 2.60 2.86
N MET A 310 7.34 3.74 2.44
CA MET A 310 7.31 4.18 1.05
C MET A 310 8.59 3.85 0.28
N THR A 311 9.71 3.67 0.98
CA THR A 311 11.01 3.39 0.33
C THR A 311 11.03 2.01 -0.30
N GLY A 312 11.33 1.96 -1.59
CA GLY A 312 11.44 0.71 -2.35
C GLY A 312 10.11 0.00 -2.56
N ASN A 313 9.00 0.64 -2.22
CA ASN A 313 7.67 0.07 -2.35
C ASN A 313 7.12 0.32 -3.77
N ALA A 314 6.73 -0.77 -4.45
CA ALA A 314 6.00 -0.71 -5.71
C ALA A 314 4.53 -1.05 -5.49
N PRO A 315 3.58 -0.41 -6.21
CA PRO A 315 2.17 -0.72 -6.08
C PRO A 315 1.88 -2.23 -6.21
N GLY A 316 1.07 -2.76 -5.30
CA GLY A 316 0.67 -4.17 -5.30
C GLY A 316 1.67 -5.18 -4.74
N ASN A 317 2.86 -4.77 -4.40
CA ASN A 317 3.90 -5.66 -3.88
C ASN A 317 3.98 -5.61 -2.35
N ASP A 318 4.11 -6.79 -1.75
CA ASP A 318 4.36 -6.91 -0.31
C ASP A 318 5.76 -6.39 0.03
N MET A 319 5.91 -5.91 1.26
CA MET A 319 7.21 -5.51 1.79
C MET A 319 7.48 -6.17 3.13
N ARG A 320 8.76 -6.44 3.40
CA ARG A 320 9.20 -6.91 4.71
C ARG A 320 9.60 -5.73 5.57
N PHE A 321 9.20 -5.76 6.83
CA PHE A 321 9.57 -4.73 7.79
C PHE A 321 10.89 -5.10 8.48
N TYR A 322 11.85 -4.16 8.46
CA TYR A 322 13.13 -4.28 9.15
C TYR A 322 13.36 -3.02 9.99
N TRP A 323 13.70 -3.21 11.26
CA TRP A 323 14.01 -2.11 12.17
C TRP A 323 15.20 -1.27 11.69
N GLU A 324 16.17 -1.90 11.05
CA GLU A 324 17.36 -1.24 10.48
C GLU A 324 17.00 -0.25 9.37
N ARG A 325 15.94 -0.51 8.62
CA ARG A 325 15.44 0.42 7.61
C ARG A 325 14.81 1.67 8.23
N VAL A 326 14.14 1.52 9.35
CA VAL A 326 13.56 2.66 10.09
C VAL A 326 14.69 3.52 10.65
N GLU A 327 15.74 2.91 11.18
CA GLU A 327 16.92 3.61 11.65
C GLU A 327 17.60 4.37 10.51
N ALA A 328 17.74 3.78 9.31
CA ALA A 328 18.27 4.44 8.13
C ALA A 328 17.43 5.65 7.72
N SER A 329 16.11 5.55 7.79
CA SER A 329 15.19 6.66 7.53
C SER A 329 15.32 7.79 8.55
N ARG A 330 15.50 7.45 9.83
CA ARG A 330 15.82 8.45 10.87
C ARG A 330 17.14 9.15 10.59
N ASN A 331 18.15 8.41 10.16
CA ASN A 331 19.45 8.99 9.82
C ASN A 331 19.33 9.98 8.63
N PHE A 332 18.48 9.67 7.68
CA PHE A 332 18.17 10.62 6.60
C PHE A 332 17.49 11.89 7.15
N ALA A 333 16.50 11.74 8.03
CA ALA A 333 15.86 12.89 8.68
C ALA A 333 16.88 13.74 9.43
N ASN A 334 17.82 13.12 10.15
CA ASN A 334 18.89 13.82 10.84
C ASN A 334 19.82 14.55 9.87
N LYS A 335 20.09 13.97 8.70
CA LYS A 335 20.90 14.64 7.67
C LYS A 335 20.20 15.88 7.13
N VAL A 336 18.92 15.79 6.85
CA VAL A 336 18.09 16.93 6.42
C VAL A 336 18.09 18.04 7.50
N TRP A 337 17.91 17.65 8.75
CA TRP A 337 17.92 18.57 9.88
C TRP A 337 19.26 19.29 10.02
N ASN A 338 20.36 18.56 10.00
CA ASN A 338 21.70 19.13 10.15
C ASN A 338 22.08 20.05 8.98
N ALA A 339 21.74 19.65 7.74
CA ALA A 339 21.94 20.49 6.57
C ALA A 339 21.14 21.79 6.68
N SER A 340 19.88 21.69 7.09
CA SER A 340 19.00 22.84 7.28
C SER A 340 19.50 23.78 8.38
N ARG A 341 19.96 23.22 9.48
CA ARG A 341 20.58 23.98 10.58
C ARG A 341 21.83 24.75 10.12
N PHE A 342 22.70 24.08 9.37
CA PHE A 342 23.87 24.72 8.77
C PHE A 342 23.49 25.91 7.89
N ILE A 343 22.50 25.73 7.01
CA ILE A 343 22.00 26.78 6.12
C ILE A 343 21.41 27.94 6.92
N MET A 344 20.58 27.66 7.91
CA MET A 344 19.96 28.68 8.77
C MET A 344 20.98 29.50 9.55
N MET A 345 22.01 28.85 10.08
CA MET A 345 23.09 29.54 10.78
C MET A 345 23.87 30.52 9.88
N ASN A 346 24.05 30.17 8.60
CA ASN A 346 24.68 31.05 7.63
C ASN A 346 23.77 32.20 7.19
N ILE A 347 22.47 31.95 7.05
CA ILE A 347 21.47 32.98 6.72
C ILE A 347 21.33 34.01 7.86
N GLU A 348 21.39 33.57 9.11
CA GLU A 348 21.36 34.48 10.27
C GLU A 348 22.52 35.47 10.28
N LYS A 349 23.70 35.05 9.82
CA LYS A 349 24.89 35.90 9.75
C LYS A 349 24.87 36.92 8.60
N ALA A 350 24.24 36.56 7.49
CA ALA A 350 24.14 37.38 6.30
C ALA A 350 22.75 37.19 5.66
N PRO A 351 21.91 38.23 5.63
CA PRO A 351 20.57 38.15 5.07
C PRO A 351 20.57 37.70 3.61
N VAL A 352 19.61 36.86 3.25
CA VAL A 352 19.42 36.45 1.87
C VAL A 352 18.78 37.58 1.07
N THR A 353 19.42 37.93 -0.05
CA THR A 353 18.94 38.95 -0.98
C THR A 353 18.54 38.32 -2.31
N ASP A 354 17.69 38.97 -3.05
CA ASP A 354 17.36 38.54 -4.41
C ASP A 354 18.59 38.60 -5.30
N VAL A 355 18.80 37.52 -6.05
CA VAL A 355 19.94 37.36 -6.95
C VAL A 355 19.43 37.10 -8.36
N LYS A 356 20.04 37.81 -9.33
CA LYS A 356 19.77 37.53 -10.75
C LYS A 356 20.45 36.23 -11.15
N LEU A 357 19.82 35.47 -12.07
CA LEU A 357 20.40 34.21 -12.57
C LEU A 357 21.79 34.39 -13.17
N SER A 358 22.07 35.58 -13.77
CA SER A 358 23.37 35.92 -14.29
C SER A 358 24.46 36.02 -13.22
N GLY A 359 24.10 36.28 -11.96
CA GLY A 359 25.02 36.36 -10.82
C GLY A 359 25.32 35.01 -10.17
N LEU A 360 24.69 33.94 -10.60
CA LEU A 360 24.94 32.59 -10.09
C LEU A 360 26.27 32.03 -10.62
N GLN A 361 26.99 31.33 -9.78
CA GLN A 361 28.21 30.61 -10.17
C GLN A 361 27.86 29.24 -10.76
N MET A 362 28.85 28.58 -11.34
CA MET A 362 28.68 27.28 -11.98
C MET A 362 28.01 26.24 -11.06
N ALA A 363 28.48 26.12 -9.82
CA ALA A 363 27.91 25.18 -8.85
C ALA A 363 26.46 25.54 -8.49
N ASP A 364 26.15 26.83 -8.36
CA ASP A 364 24.80 27.31 -8.07
C ASP A 364 23.82 26.95 -9.19
N ARG A 365 24.23 27.20 -10.42
CA ARG A 365 23.43 26.86 -11.61
C ARG A 365 23.22 25.35 -11.74
N TRP A 366 24.26 24.57 -11.48
CA TRP A 366 24.20 23.13 -11.49
C TRP A 366 23.14 22.59 -10.52
N ILE A 367 23.20 22.97 -9.26
CA ILE A 367 22.26 22.44 -8.24
C ILE A 367 20.84 22.96 -8.47
N LEU A 368 20.69 24.18 -8.94
CA LEU A 368 19.39 24.75 -9.29
C LEU A 368 18.77 24.01 -10.47
N SER A 369 19.56 23.68 -11.49
CA SER A 369 19.16 22.86 -12.62
C SER A 369 18.77 21.45 -12.21
N LYS A 370 19.51 20.85 -11.28
CA LYS A 370 19.23 19.50 -10.74
C LYS A 370 17.91 19.45 -9.97
N VAL A 371 17.65 20.42 -9.10
CA VAL A 371 16.36 20.46 -8.37
C VAL A 371 15.19 20.78 -9.29
N ASN A 372 15.42 21.54 -10.33
CA ASN A 372 14.42 21.84 -11.35
C ASN A 372 13.97 20.58 -12.12
N THR A 373 14.93 19.79 -12.57
CA THR A 373 14.67 18.49 -13.20
C THR A 373 14.02 17.53 -12.22
N LEU A 374 14.47 17.52 -10.97
CA LEU A 374 13.88 16.71 -9.91
C LEU A 374 12.40 17.01 -9.72
N ALA A 375 12.01 18.29 -9.69
CA ALA A 375 10.62 18.70 -9.56
C ALA A 375 9.73 18.12 -10.67
N LYS A 376 10.23 18.16 -11.90
CA LYS A 376 9.56 17.56 -13.05
C LYS A 376 9.43 16.04 -12.92
N ASP A 377 10.53 15.34 -12.64
CA ASP A 377 10.58 13.88 -12.56
C ASP A 377 9.72 13.34 -11.41
N VAL A 378 9.78 13.97 -10.25
CA VAL A 378 8.98 13.60 -9.08
C VAL A 378 7.48 13.78 -9.38
N THR A 379 7.11 14.89 -9.99
CA THR A 379 5.71 15.15 -10.37
C THR A 379 5.21 14.09 -11.35
N GLU A 380 5.97 13.78 -12.38
CA GLU A 380 5.62 12.74 -13.36
C GLU A 380 5.50 11.35 -12.71
N ASN A 381 6.39 10.99 -11.81
CA ASN A 381 6.32 9.72 -11.09
C ASN A 381 5.10 9.67 -10.14
N MET A 382 4.82 10.75 -9.41
CA MET A 382 3.65 10.82 -8.54
C MET A 382 2.33 10.73 -9.33
N ASP A 383 2.25 11.38 -10.49
CA ASP A 383 1.09 11.31 -11.36
C ASP A 383 0.81 9.89 -11.88
N LYS A 384 1.84 9.07 -11.96
CA LYS A 384 1.76 7.64 -12.31
C LYS A 384 1.60 6.72 -11.08
N TYR A 385 1.47 7.28 -9.89
CA TYR A 385 1.45 6.54 -8.62
C TYR A 385 2.73 5.76 -8.32
N GLU A 386 3.84 6.14 -8.91
CA GLU A 386 5.18 5.58 -8.66
C GLU A 386 5.82 6.29 -7.46
N LEU A 387 5.18 6.19 -6.30
CA LEU A 387 5.52 6.99 -5.11
C LEU A 387 6.88 6.62 -4.52
N GLY A 388 7.24 5.33 -4.53
CA GLY A 388 8.54 4.86 -4.07
C GLY A 388 9.69 5.33 -4.95
N ILE A 389 9.49 5.38 -6.27
CA ILE A 389 10.48 5.90 -7.23
C ILE A 389 10.68 7.40 -7.02
N ALA A 390 9.59 8.15 -6.89
CA ALA A 390 9.65 9.58 -6.60
C ALA A 390 10.43 9.88 -5.32
N LEU A 391 10.15 9.14 -4.24
CA LEU A 391 10.87 9.29 -2.97
C LEU A 391 12.37 9.00 -3.12
N GLN A 392 12.74 7.96 -3.84
CA GLN A 392 14.14 7.60 -4.05
C GLN A 392 14.90 8.72 -4.77
N LYS A 393 14.29 9.36 -5.75
CA LYS A 393 14.88 10.51 -6.45
C LYS A 393 15.07 11.72 -5.53
N VAL A 394 14.10 11.99 -4.67
CA VAL A 394 14.21 13.07 -3.66
C VAL A 394 15.33 12.75 -2.66
N TYR A 395 15.38 11.51 -2.18
CA TYR A 395 16.42 11.04 -1.26
C TYR A 395 17.82 11.21 -1.87
N ASP A 396 18.03 10.67 -3.07
CA ASP A 396 19.34 10.73 -3.73
C ASP A 396 19.78 12.17 -3.99
N PHE A 397 18.87 13.02 -4.42
CA PHE A 397 19.17 14.43 -4.64
C PHE A 397 19.60 15.14 -3.35
N ILE A 398 18.82 14.99 -2.27
CA ILE A 398 19.11 15.68 -1.00
C ILE A 398 20.42 15.17 -0.39
N TRP A 399 20.55 13.85 -0.32
CA TRP A 399 21.72 13.24 0.33
C TRP A 399 23.00 13.48 -0.45
N GLU A 400 23.02 13.14 -1.72
CA GLU A 400 24.23 13.15 -2.54
C GLU A 400 24.47 14.52 -3.18
N GLU A 401 23.56 14.95 -4.05
CA GLU A 401 23.79 16.16 -4.85
C GLU A 401 23.84 17.42 -4.01
N PHE A 402 22.88 17.59 -3.12
CA PHE A 402 22.77 18.77 -2.29
C PHE A 402 23.73 18.76 -1.09
N CYS A 403 23.64 17.73 -0.24
CA CYS A 403 24.43 17.67 0.99
C CYS A 403 25.89 17.29 0.74
N ASP A 404 26.16 16.21 0.02
CA ASP A 404 27.52 15.70 -0.15
C ASP A 404 28.34 16.53 -1.14
N TRP A 405 27.71 17.12 -2.13
CA TRP A 405 28.42 17.91 -3.13
C TRP A 405 28.22 19.41 -2.99
N TYR A 406 27.00 19.93 -3.17
CA TYR A 406 26.81 21.37 -3.25
C TYR A 406 27.16 22.11 -1.95
N ILE A 407 26.70 21.63 -0.81
CA ILE A 407 27.01 22.26 0.49
C ILE A 407 28.53 22.31 0.71
N GLU A 408 29.23 21.23 0.40
CA GLU A 408 30.68 21.18 0.53
C GLU A 408 31.38 22.12 -0.47
N MET A 409 30.87 22.23 -1.68
CA MET A 409 31.41 23.16 -2.70
C MET A 409 31.30 24.61 -2.32
N VAL A 410 30.24 25.01 -1.60
CA VAL A 410 30.01 26.43 -1.26
C VAL A 410 30.57 26.83 0.08
N LYS A 411 31.01 25.93 0.95
CA LYS A 411 31.58 26.25 2.25
C LYS A 411 32.71 27.30 2.17
N PRO A 412 33.69 27.21 1.26
CA PRO A 412 34.73 28.23 1.14
C PRO A 412 34.20 29.64 0.86
N ARG A 413 33.14 29.75 0.05
CA ARG A 413 32.46 30.99 -0.29
C ARG A 413 31.71 31.59 0.91
N LEU A 414 31.22 30.77 1.81
CA LEU A 414 30.48 31.17 3.01
C LEU A 414 31.43 31.65 4.13
N TRP A 415 32.64 31.09 4.20
CA TRP A 415 33.61 31.38 5.23
C TRP A 415 34.44 32.63 4.94
N SER A 416 34.55 33.02 3.66
CA SER A 416 35.27 34.22 3.27
C SER A 416 34.38 35.45 3.31
N GLU A 417 34.75 36.46 4.09
CA GLU A 417 34.03 37.74 4.14
C GLU A 417 34.20 38.56 2.88
N GLU A 418 35.28 38.32 2.15
CA GLU A 418 35.64 39.04 0.92
C GLU A 418 35.03 38.43 -0.33
N ASP A 419 34.38 37.27 -0.25
CA ASP A 419 33.80 36.60 -1.41
C ASP A 419 32.53 37.30 -1.91
N THR A 420 32.63 37.88 -3.11
CA THR A 420 31.54 38.63 -3.75
C THR A 420 30.40 37.75 -4.22
N THR A 421 30.57 36.40 -4.25
CA THR A 421 29.56 35.42 -4.68
C THR A 421 28.79 34.83 -3.52
N LYS A 422 29.03 35.25 -2.29
CA LYS A 422 28.37 34.75 -1.08
C LYS A 422 26.86 34.93 -1.12
N ALA A 423 26.38 36.07 -1.60
CA ALA A 423 24.92 36.31 -1.76
C ALA A 423 24.25 35.29 -2.68
N ALA A 424 24.92 34.95 -3.79
CA ALA A 424 24.43 33.91 -4.71
C ALA A 424 24.41 32.54 -4.05
N ALA A 425 25.40 32.17 -3.28
CA ALA A 425 25.46 30.92 -2.53
C ALA A 425 24.33 30.81 -1.51
N LEU A 426 24.09 31.86 -0.72
CA LEU A 426 23.00 31.89 0.28
C LEU A 426 21.62 31.79 -0.35
N TRP A 427 21.39 32.53 -1.43
CA TRP A 427 20.14 32.46 -2.17
C TRP A 427 19.89 31.06 -2.72
N THR A 428 20.92 30.46 -3.31
CA THR A 428 20.81 29.10 -3.89
C THR A 428 20.57 28.07 -2.80
N LEU A 429 21.28 28.11 -1.69
CA LEU A 429 21.06 27.21 -0.55
C LEU A 429 19.63 27.29 -0.04
N LYS A 430 19.12 28.47 0.19
CA LYS A 430 17.74 28.68 0.67
C LYS A 430 16.71 28.19 -0.35
N THR A 431 16.87 28.58 -1.62
CA THR A 431 15.94 28.21 -2.71
C THR A 431 15.87 26.71 -2.92
N VAL A 432 17.02 26.05 -3.02
CA VAL A 432 17.10 24.61 -3.23
C VAL A 432 16.59 23.84 -2.00
N LEU A 433 16.87 24.31 -0.80
CA LEU A 433 16.33 23.71 0.42
C LEU A 433 14.80 23.78 0.45
N ILE A 434 14.23 24.93 0.16
CA ILE A 434 12.76 25.10 0.11
C ILE A 434 12.13 24.16 -0.92
N GLN A 435 12.69 24.11 -2.13
CA GLN A 435 12.19 23.19 -3.18
C GLN A 435 12.28 21.73 -2.72
N SER A 436 13.39 21.34 -2.12
CA SER A 436 13.61 19.99 -1.59
C SER A 436 12.63 19.64 -0.48
N LEU A 437 12.38 20.56 0.46
CA LEU A 437 11.40 20.37 1.54
C LEU A 437 9.99 20.17 1.01
N LYS A 438 9.59 20.94 0.01
CA LYS A 438 8.29 20.80 -0.63
C LYS A 438 8.12 19.45 -1.32
N LEU A 439 9.14 18.96 -2.02
CA LEU A 439 9.12 17.65 -2.67
C LEU A 439 9.12 16.49 -1.66
N LEU A 440 9.78 16.67 -0.52
CA LEU A 440 9.85 15.68 0.55
C LEU A 440 8.60 15.68 1.45
N HIS A 441 7.91 16.80 1.55
CA HIS A 441 6.81 16.99 2.50
C HIS A 441 5.71 15.91 2.47
N PRO A 442 5.23 15.41 1.33
CA PRO A 442 4.23 14.35 1.32
C PRO A 442 4.67 13.07 2.04
N TYR A 443 5.97 12.83 2.11
CA TYR A 443 6.56 11.64 2.76
C TYR A 443 6.93 11.89 4.22
N MET A 444 7.50 13.06 4.52
CA MET A 444 8.00 13.43 5.84
C MET A 444 7.41 14.77 6.28
N PRO A 445 6.13 14.83 6.61
CA PRO A 445 5.42 16.09 6.81
C PRO A 445 5.89 16.88 8.04
N PHE A 446 6.35 16.23 9.10
CA PHE A 446 6.66 16.91 10.36
C PHE A 446 7.96 17.66 10.30
N ILE A 447 9.04 17.00 9.88
CA ILE A 447 10.35 17.66 9.78
C ILE A 447 10.37 18.76 8.72
N THR A 448 9.68 18.53 7.60
CA THR A 448 9.62 19.54 6.51
C THR A 448 8.86 20.78 6.92
N GLU A 449 7.75 20.64 7.63
CA GLU A 449 6.98 21.76 8.19
C GLU A 449 7.82 22.56 9.20
N GLU A 450 8.45 21.87 10.14
CA GLU A 450 9.26 22.51 11.19
C GLU A 450 10.41 23.32 10.59
N ILE A 451 11.14 22.77 9.65
CA ILE A 451 12.23 23.47 8.97
C ILE A 451 11.70 24.65 8.16
N PHE A 452 10.65 24.43 7.38
CA PHE A 452 10.08 25.45 6.50
C PHE A 452 9.59 26.67 7.28
N CYS A 453 8.89 26.47 8.38
CA CYS A 453 8.38 27.56 9.21
C CYS A 453 9.47 28.34 9.94
N ASN A 454 10.66 27.74 10.15
CA ASN A 454 11.81 28.44 10.72
C ASN A 454 12.72 29.08 9.66
N LEU A 455 12.55 28.69 8.40
CA LEU A 455 13.39 29.16 7.28
C LEU A 455 12.86 30.42 6.61
N GLN A 456 11.55 30.66 6.69
CA GLN A 456 10.87 31.78 6.04
C GLN A 456 9.67 32.24 6.88
N ASP A 457 9.21 33.47 6.68
CA ASP A 457 8.09 34.11 7.40
C ASP A 457 6.90 34.45 6.50
N GLU A 458 7.03 34.27 5.19
CA GLU A 458 6.04 34.71 4.20
C GLU A 458 4.81 33.80 4.18
N GLU A 459 4.98 32.51 4.39
CA GLU A 459 3.91 31.51 4.39
C GLU A 459 3.78 30.84 5.76
N PRO A 460 2.56 30.66 6.30
CA PRO A 460 2.37 30.09 7.64
C PRO A 460 2.56 28.58 7.71
N SER A 461 2.51 27.88 6.58
CA SER A 461 2.67 26.41 6.51
C SER A 461 3.13 25.98 5.13
N ILE A 462 3.99 24.96 5.08
CA ILE A 462 4.37 24.30 3.83
C ILE A 462 3.17 23.62 3.14
N MET A 463 2.16 23.23 3.90
CA MET A 463 0.97 22.55 3.37
C MET A 463 0.16 23.40 2.38
N ILE A 464 0.19 24.70 2.54
CA ILE A 464 -0.52 25.65 1.64
C ILE A 464 0.42 26.29 0.63
N SER A 465 1.69 25.93 0.64
CA SER A 465 2.68 26.40 -0.33
C SER A 465 2.48 25.76 -1.70
N SER A 466 2.89 26.46 -2.74
CA SER A 466 2.81 25.94 -4.10
C SER A 466 3.77 24.77 -4.32
N TRP A 467 3.29 23.74 -5.03
CA TRP A 467 4.12 22.61 -5.46
C TRP A 467 5.19 23.09 -6.45
N PRO A 468 6.44 22.59 -6.34
CA PRO A 468 7.51 22.95 -7.27
C PRO A 468 7.17 22.61 -8.72
N VAL A 469 7.42 23.59 -9.60
CA VAL A 469 7.16 23.46 -11.04
C VAL A 469 8.47 23.69 -11.80
N TYR A 470 8.67 22.87 -12.83
CA TYR A 470 9.81 23.03 -13.74
C TYR A 470 9.81 24.41 -14.42
N LYS A 471 10.95 25.08 -14.45
CA LYS A 471 11.15 26.36 -15.10
C LYS A 471 12.25 26.26 -16.16
N ASP A 472 11.96 26.67 -17.39
CA ASP A 472 12.95 26.63 -18.48
C ASP A 472 14.19 27.47 -18.19
N GLU A 473 14.02 28.60 -17.50
CA GLU A 473 15.13 29.50 -17.11
C GLU A 473 16.09 28.89 -16.08
N TRP A 474 15.72 27.80 -15.43
CA TRP A 474 16.58 27.06 -14.50
C TRP A 474 17.22 25.83 -15.14
N ASN A 475 17.14 25.68 -16.46
CA ASN A 475 17.81 24.63 -17.18
C ASN A 475 19.22 25.06 -17.58
N PHE A 476 20.22 24.53 -16.89
CA PHE A 476 21.63 24.82 -17.08
C PHE A 476 22.40 23.55 -17.49
N ALA A 477 22.11 23.03 -18.66
CA ALA A 477 22.65 21.76 -19.15
C ALA A 477 24.17 21.75 -19.27
N GLU A 478 24.79 22.86 -19.66
CA GLU A 478 26.25 22.97 -19.78
C GLU A 478 26.95 22.92 -18.42
N GLU A 479 26.39 23.60 -17.42
CA GLU A 479 26.88 23.56 -16.05
C GLU A 479 26.70 22.18 -15.42
N GLU A 480 25.63 21.46 -15.75
CA GLU A 480 25.46 20.07 -15.32
C GLU A 480 26.56 19.16 -15.86
N LYS A 481 26.90 19.28 -17.13
CA LYS A 481 28.02 18.54 -17.74
C LYS A 481 29.35 18.89 -17.10
N ALA A 482 29.61 20.19 -16.89
CA ALA A 482 30.83 20.67 -16.29
C ALA A 482 31.03 20.13 -14.88
N VAL A 483 30.01 20.23 -14.03
CA VAL A 483 30.07 19.72 -12.65
C VAL A 483 30.21 18.21 -12.62
N GLU A 484 29.55 17.47 -13.51
CA GLU A 484 29.71 16.02 -13.56
C GLU A 484 31.16 15.63 -13.91
N THR A 485 31.81 16.37 -14.82
CA THR A 485 33.23 16.19 -15.14
C THR A 485 34.11 16.42 -13.89
N ILE A 486 33.81 17.44 -13.09
CA ILE A 486 34.53 17.74 -11.83
C ILE A 486 34.30 16.62 -10.81
N LYS A 487 33.06 16.18 -10.65
CA LYS A 487 32.70 15.11 -9.72
C LYS A 487 33.42 13.81 -10.06
N ASP A 488 33.49 13.44 -11.33
CA ASP A 488 34.20 12.25 -11.78
C ASP A 488 35.69 12.33 -11.45
N ALA A 489 36.30 13.47 -11.67
CA ALA A 489 37.69 13.70 -11.31
C ALA A 489 37.94 13.59 -9.80
N VAL A 490 37.09 14.23 -9.00
CA VAL A 490 37.16 14.14 -7.53
C VAL A 490 36.95 12.73 -7.02
N ARG A 491 35.98 12.01 -7.57
CA ARG A 491 35.74 10.59 -7.24
C ARG A 491 36.95 9.72 -7.57
N ALA A 492 37.57 9.95 -8.73
CA ALA A 492 38.78 9.24 -9.12
C ALA A 492 39.94 9.48 -8.16
N ILE A 493 40.16 10.73 -7.75
CA ILE A 493 41.16 11.09 -6.74
C ILE A 493 40.87 10.40 -5.40
N ARG A 494 39.65 10.46 -4.93
CA ARG A 494 39.24 9.83 -3.67
C ARG A 494 39.37 8.30 -3.72
N GLY A 495 39.03 7.68 -4.84
CA GLY A 495 39.18 6.24 -5.06
C GLY A 495 40.62 5.78 -4.95
N VAL A 496 41.56 6.49 -5.58
CA VAL A 496 42.99 6.20 -5.49
C VAL A 496 43.50 6.42 -4.07
N ARG A 497 43.14 7.54 -3.43
CA ARG A 497 43.52 7.80 -2.03
C ARG A 497 43.03 6.73 -1.07
N THR A 498 41.83 6.25 -1.25
CA THR A 498 41.28 5.16 -0.42
C THR A 498 42.03 3.85 -0.65
N SER A 499 42.31 3.50 -1.90
CA SER A 499 43.07 2.28 -2.23
C SER A 499 44.51 2.30 -1.69
N MET A 500 45.09 3.50 -1.54
CA MET A 500 46.43 3.72 -1.00
C MET A 500 46.44 4.03 0.51
N ASN A 501 45.29 3.99 1.18
CA ASN A 501 45.12 4.33 2.60
C ASN A 501 45.63 5.72 2.98
N VAL A 502 45.48 6.70 2.10
CA VAL A 502 45.89 8.09 2.36
C VAL A 502 44.81 8.83 3.13
N PRO A 503 45.10 9.34 4.34
CA PRO A 503 44.09 10.06 5.13
C PRO A 503 43.75 11.43 4.54
N PRO A 504 42.54 11.96 4.77
CA PRO A 504 42.12 13.29 4.29
C PRO A 504 43.05 14.47 4.72
N SER A 505 43.69 14.33 5.85
CA SER A 505 44.62 15.34 6.38
C SER A 505 45.92 15.49 5.56
N LYS A 506 46.28 14.43 4.82
CA LYS A 506 47.46 14.45 3.96
C LYS A 506 47.08 14.94 2.56
N LYS A 507 47.54 16.13 2.18
CA LYS A 507 47.29 16.74 0.87
C LYS A 507 48.37 16.33 -0.11
N ALA A 508 47.98 16.13 -1.38
CA ALA A 508 48.89 15.76 -2.47
C ALA A 508 48.72 16.66 -3.68
N LYS A 509 49.77 16.83 -4.43
CA LYS A 509 49.74 17.52 -5.73
C LYS A 509 48.99 16.66 -6.74
N VAL A 510 48.13 17.29 -7.55
CA VAL A 510 47.29 16.62 -8.56
C VAL A 510 47.63 17.18 -9.95
N TYR A 511 47.92 16.29 -10.88
CA TYR A 511 48.08 16.63 -12.29
C TYR A 511 46.83 16.17 -13.04
N VAL A 512 46.20 17.06 -13.77
CA VAL A 512 45.04 16.72 -14.63
C VAL A 512 45.46 16.89 -16.08
N VAL A 513 45.43 15.78 -16.80
CA VAL A 513 45.84 15.70 -18.21
C VAL A 513 44.61 15.49 -19.10
N SER A 514 44.41 16.40 -20.03
CA SER A 514 43.40 16.30 -21.09
C SER A 514 43.84 17.03 -22.35
N GLU A 515 43.61 16.45 -23.48
CA GLU A 515 43.86 17.11 -24.77
C GLU A 515 42.78 18.13 -25.14
N ASP A 516 41.62 18.07 -24.47
CA ASP A 516 40.48 18.94 -24.74
C ASP A 516 40.61 20.26 -23.96
N PRO A 517 40.76 21.42 -24.66
CA PRO A 517 40.87 22.71 -24.03
C PRO A 517 39.66 23.10 -23.19
N GLU A 518 38.46 22.64 -23.58
CA GLU A 518 37.22 22.91 -22.86
C GLU A 518 37.24 22.22 -21.49
N VAL A 519 37.68 20.97 -21.43
CA VAL A 519 37.85 20.21 -20.18
C VAL A 519 38.87 20.89 -19.26
N LEU A 520 40.01 21.32 -19.78
CA LEU A 520 41.03 22.07 -19.01
C LEU A 520 40.47 23.39 -18.47
N SER A 521 39.64 24.09 -19.26
CA SER A 521 38.98 25.32 -18.80
C SER A 521 38.02 25.07 -17.64
N ILE A 522 37.26 23.98 -17.67
CA ILE A 522 36.36 23.56 -16.58
C ILE A 522 37.19 23.37 -15.29
N PHE A 523 38.27 22.65 -15.37
CA PHE A 523 39.15 22.41 -14.21
C PHE A 523 39.87 23.68 -13.71
N GLU A 524 40.24 24.58 -14.61
CA GLU A 524 40.80 25.87 -14.21
C GLU A 524 39.84 26.68 -13.34
N HIS A 525 38.57 26.75 -13.72
CA HIS A 525 37.53 27.47 -12.98
C HIS A 525 37.07 26.75 -11.70
N SER A 526 37.49 25.50 -11.49
CA SER A 526 37.08 24.66 -10.35
C SER A 526 38.24 24.19 -9.46
N ARG A 527 39.40 24.84 -9.53
CA ARG A 527 40.58 24.50 -8.71
C ARG A 527 40.26 24.37 -7.22
N VAL A 528 39.40 25.22 -6.69
CA VAL A 528 39.02 25.22 -5.28
C VAL A 528 38.33 23.90 -4.89
N PHE A 529 37.60 23.25 -5.79
CA PHE A 529 36.96 21.98 -5.49
C PHE A 529 37.95 20.84 -5.38
N PHE A 530 39.02 20.85 -6.14
CA PHE A 530 40.12 19.90 -5.96
C PHE A 530 40.84 20.09 -4.61
N ALA A 531 41.01 21.32 -4.19
CA ALA A 531 41.63 21.61 -2.91
C ALA A 531 40.77 21.15 -1.73
N THR A 532 39.47 21.40 -1.78
CA THR A 532 38.52 21.10 -0.68
C THR A 532 37.98 19.69 -0.70
N LEU A 533 37.61 19.16 -1.87
CA LEU A 533 36.98 17.88 -2.04
C LEU A 533 37.92 16.76 -2.46
N GLY A 534 38.99 17.10 -3.21
CA GLY A 534 40.02 16.17 -3.66
C GLY A 534 41.28 16.16 -2.80
N TYR A 535 41.32 16.97 -1.76
CA TYR A 535 42.48 17.12 -0.85
C TYR A 535 43.78 17.43 -1.59
N ALA A 536 43.69 18.25 -2.64
CA ALA A 536 44.87 18.66 -3.42
C ALA A 536 45.62 19.80 -2.75
N SER A 537 46.93 19.68 -2.67
CA SER A 537 47.83 20.80 -2.25
C SER A 537 48.02 21.80 -3.38
N ASP A 538 48.06 21.32 -4.61
CA ASP A 538 48.17 22.12 -5.83
C ASP A 538 47.55 21.31 -7.00
N VAL A 539 47.08 22.01 -8.03
CA VAL A 539 46.49 21.41 -9.24
C VAL A 539 47.21 21.93 -10.46
N ILE A 540 47.78 21.03 -11.24
CA ILE A 540 48.50 21.35 -12.47
C ILE A 540 47.70 20.80 -13.66
N LEU A 541 47.28 21.68 -14.54
CA LEU A 541 46.53 21.34 -15.74
C LEU A 541 47.45 21.32 -16.97
N GLN A 542 47.46 20.22 -17.71
CA GLN A 542 48.32 20.10 -18.88
C GLN A 542 47.72 19.19 -19.94
N LYS A 543 48.23 19.33 -21.19
CA LYS A 543 47.71 18.59 -22.34
C LYS A 543 48.24 17.17 -22.45
N ASP A 544 49.42 16.91 -21.90
CA ASP A 544 50.13 15.66 -21.99
C ASP A 544 50.79 15.26 -20.67
N LYS A 545 51.47 14.15 -20.63
CA LYS A 545 52.14 13.61 -19.45
C LYS A 545 53.53 14.24 -19.15
N SER A 546 53.92 15.28 -19.86
CA SER A 546 55.23 15.89 -19.72
C SER A 546 55.50 16.35 -18.28
N GLY A 547 56.64 15.98 -17.71
CA GLY A 547 57.07 16.40 -16.37
C GLY A 547 56.40 15.61 -15.23
N ILE A 548 55.60 14.60 -15.52
CA ILE A 548 54.99 13.71 -14.54
C ILE A 548 55.89 12.49 -14.35
N ALA A 549 56.22 12.15 -13.11
CA ALA A 549 57.06 10.99 -12.79
C ALA A 549 56.39 9.68 -13.24
N ASP A 550 57.20 8.72 -13.69
CA ASP A 550 56.70 7.43 -14.20
C ASP A 550 56.04 6.57 -13.12
N ASP A 551 56.36 6.79 -11.86
CA ASP A 551 55.80 6.12 -10.69
C ASP A 551 54.57 6.82 -10.12
N ALA A 552 54.09 7.87 -10.72
CA ALA A 552 52.88 8.58 -10.30
C ALA A 552 51.66 7.67 -10.43
N VAL A 553 50.83 7.67 -9.40
CA VAL A 553 49.58 6.94 -9.38
C VAL A 553 48.57 7.63 -10.29
N SER A 554 47.91 6.87 -11.16
CA SER A 554 46.96 7.41 -12.11
C SER A 554 45.54 6.95 -11.86
N ALA A 555 44.57 7.80 -12.19
CA ALA A 555 43.16 7.50 -12.24
C ALA A 555 42.58 8.04 -13.57
N VAL A 556 41.87 7.20 -14.30
CA VAL A 556 41.30 7.56 -15.60
C VAL A 556 39.81 7.87 -15.44
N THR A 557 39.39 9.01 -15.97
CA THR A 557 37.97 9.36 -16.12
C THR A 557 37.59 9.45 -17.59
N ALA A 558 36.31 9.62 -17.88
CA ALA A 558 35.84 9.75 -19.28
C ALA A 558 36.45 10.96 -20.02
N LYS A 559 36.86 12.01 -19.31
CA LYS A 559 37.30 13.29 -19.88
C LYS A 559 38.77 13.60 -19.65
N ALA A 560 39.41 13.00 -18.65
CA ALA A 560 40.78 13.33 -18.26
C ALA A 560 41.47 12.13 -17.61
N THR A 561 42.83 12.21 -17.54
CA THR A 561 43.62 11.30 -16.72
C THR A 561 44.25 12.12 -15.59
N ILE A 562 44.15 11.63 -14.37
CA ILE A 562 44.64 12.31 -13.17
C ILE A 562 45.85 11.55 -12.64
N TYR A 563 46.92 12.29 -12.32
CA TYR A 563 48.15 11.73 -11.76
C TYR A 563 48.45 12.37 -10.40
N MET A 564 48.87 11.55 -9.48
CA MET A 564 49.35 11.96 -8.17
C MET A 564 50.74 11.39 -7.90
N PRO A 565 51.75 12.19 -7.50
CA PRO A 565 53.06 11.68 -7.17
C PRO A 565 53.01 10.66 -6.03
N PHE A 566 53.74 9.55 -6.18
CA PHE A 566 53.77 8.47 -5.18
C PHE A 566 54.46 8.89 -3.86
N ALA A 567 55.44 9.79 -3.96
CA ALA A 567 56.30 10.17 -2.84
C ALA A 567 55.72 11.27 -1.92
N GLU A 568 54.58 11.84 -2.27
CA GLU A 568 53.90 12.87 -1.48
C GLU A 568 52.69 12.22 -0.73
#